data_913073339d0799736d0f889256884a82
#
_entry.id   913073339d0799736d0f889256884a82
#
_cell.length_a   1.000
_cell.length_b   1.000
_cell.length_c   1.000
_cell.angle_alpha   90.00
_cell.angle_beta   90.00
_cell.angle_gamma   90.00
#
_symmetry.space_group_name_H-M   'P 1'
#
loop_
_entity.id
_entity.type
_entity.pdbx_description
1 polymer ?
#
loop_
_entity_poly.entity_id
_entity_poly.type
_entity_poly.pdbx_seq_one_letter_code
_entity_poly.pdbx_strand_id
1 'polypeptide(L)'
;MKFFGTYGCSAVDSIYTIAIEARDEQSALKFCYDYAVEDRDSYEGFHGIESWADIAENEGFTVGEMSQAEIDYIDDLYSDSVESDIIYDVVPFDIDNEEHLKILKEQECEFWQA
;
A
#
# COMPACT_ATOMS: atom_id res chain seq x y z
N MET A 1 8.15 8.87 17.78
CA MET A 1 7.20 9.87 17.29
C MET A 1 5.90 9.17 16.91
N LYS A 2 4.78 9.84 17.07
CA LYS A 2 3.46 9.26 16.88
C LYS A 2 2.76 9.85 15.66
N PHE A 3 2.18 8.98 14.83
CA PHE A 3 1.56 9.35 13.57
C PHE A 3 0.18 8.71 13.43
N PHE A 4 -0.66 9.35 12.64
CA PHE A 4 -1.90 8.78 12.13
C PHE A 4 -1.67 8.42 10.67
N GLY A 5 -1.83 7.15 10.34
CA GLY A 5 -1.56 6.62 9.01
C GLY A 5 -2.81 6.19 8.27
N THR A 6 -2.78 6.35 6.97
CA THR A 6 -3.80 5.85 6.04
C THR A 6 -3.12 4.97 5.01
N TYR A 7 -3.67 3.80 4.73
CA TYR A 7 -3.12 2.91 3.72
C TYR A 7 -4.20 2.02 3.11
N GLY A 8 -3.93 1.49 1.93
CA GLY A 8 -4.77 0.48 1.31
C GLY A 8 -4.74 0.52 -0.20
N CYS A 9 -5.57 -0.34 -0.81
CA CYS A 9 -5.79 -0.39 -2.25
C CYS A 9 -6.97 0.53 -2.60
N SER A 10 -6.68 1.78 -2.92
CA SER A 10 -7.70 2.79 -3.20
C SER A 10 -8.50 2.49 -4.48
N ALA A 11 -7.91 1.73 -5.40
CA ALA A 11 -8.59 1.34 -6.64
C ALA A 11 -9.85 0.49 -6.39
N VAL A 12 -9.94 -0.20 -5.25
CA VAL A 12 -11.10 -0.99 -4.84
C VAL A 12 -11.75 -0.47 -3.56
N ASP A 13 -11.45 0.78 -3.19
CA ASP A 13 -11.96 1.43 -1.97
C ASP A 13 -11.61 0.70 -0.66
N SER A 14 -10.53 -0.08 -0.67
CA SER A 14 -10.01 -0.76 0.52
C SER A 14 -9.04 0.17 1.22
N ILE A 15 -9.51 0.89 2.24
CA ILE A 15 -8.73 1.92 2.93
C ILE A 15 -8.82 1.69 4.44
N TYR A 16 -7.67 1.74 5.11
CA TYR A 16 -7.52 1.56 6.55
C TYR A 16 -6.81 2.75 7.18
N THR A 17 -7.10 2.98 8.43
CA THR A 17 -6.45 4.03 9.23
C THR A 17 -5.89 3.41 10.51
N ILE A 18 -4.68 3.82 10.89
CA ILE A 18 -3.97 3.28 12.06
C ILE A 18 -3.20 4.37 12.81
N ALA A 19 -2.99 4.14 14.10
CA ALA A 19 -2.10 4.95 14.91
C ALA A 19 -0.75 4.23 15.01
N ILE A 20 0.34 4.93 14.66
CA ILE A 20 1.68 4.35 14.50
C ILE A 20 2.69 5.11 15.38
N GLU A 21 3.60 4.37 16.02
CA GLU A 21 4.80 4.94 16.59
C GLU A 21 6.02 4.54 15.75
N ALA A 22 6.80 5.52 15.33
CA ALA A 22 7.98 5.34 14.49
C ALA A 22 9.06 6.33 14.89
N ARG A 23 10.31 6.05 14.52
CA ARG A 23 11.43 6.95 14.81
C ARG A 23 11.34 8.26 14.02
N ASP A 24 10.75 8.23 12.83
CA ASP A 24 10.59 9.39 11.95
C ASP A 24 9.40 9.19 10.98
N GLU A 25 9.08 10.26 10.25
CA GLU A 25 7.99 10.25 9.27
C GLU A 25 8.23 9.25 8.13
N GLN A 26 9.46 9.13 7.65
CA GLN A 26 9.79 8.21 6.55
C GLN A 26 9.55 6.76 6.95
N SER A 27 9.90 6.38 8.17
CA SER A 27 9.65 5.03 8.69
C SER A 27 8.16 4.74 8.84
N ALA A 28 7.38 5.71 9.29
CA ALA A 28 5.92 5.59 9.38
C ALA A 28 5.29 5.47 7.98
N LEU A 29 5.76 6.27 7.02
CA LEU A 29 5.27 6.24 5.66
C LEU A 29 5.57 4.90 4.97
N LYS A 30 6.79 4.37 5.16
CA LYS A 30 7.17 3.05 4.64
C LYS A 30 6.31 1.95 5.23
N PHE A 31 5.99 2.04 6.51
CA PHE A 31 5.09 1.10 7.17
C PHE A 31 3.71 1.07 6.49
N CYS A 32 3.14 2.23 6.22
CA CYS A 32 1.88 2.34 5.48
C CYS A 32 2.01 1.84 4.04
N TYR A 33 3.10 2.15 3.37
CA TYR A 33 3.39 1.66 2.02
C TYR A 33 3.40 0.14 1.97
N ASP A 34 4.13 -0.50 2.88
CA ASP A 34 4.24 -1.98 2.90
C ASP A 34 2.87 -2.63 3.11
N TYR A 35 2.04 -2.09 4.01
CA TYR A 35 0.68 -2.58 4.20
C TYR A 35 -0.24 -2.30 3.02
N ALA A 36 -0.09 -1.15 2.35
CA ALA A 36 -0.88 -0.84 1.16
C ALA A 36 -0.57 -1.81 0.01
N VAL A 37 0.71 -2.13 -0.20
CA VAL A 37 1.14 -3.13 -1.19
C VAL A 37 0.56 -4.50 -0.85
N GLU A 38 0.64 -4.92 0.41
CA GLU A 38 0.09 -6.19 0.86
C GLU A 38 -1.44 -6.26 0.67
N ASP A 39 -2.14 -5.17 0.95
CA ASP A 39 -3.59 -5.09 0.71
C ASP A 39 -3.91 -5.22 -0.77
N ARG A 40 -3.17 -4.51 -1.64
CA ARG A 40 -3.33 -4.63 -3.10
C ARG A 40 -3.05 -6.06 -3.57
N ASP A 41 -2.02 -6.70 -3.06
CA ASP A 41 -1.66 -8.08 -3.42
C ASP A 41 -2.82 -9.05 -3.19
N SER A 42 -3.62 -8.83 -2.16
CA SER A 42 -4.80 -9.65 -1.87
C SER A 42 -5.89 -9.55 -2.94
N TYR A 43 -5.86 -8.50 -3.76
CA TYR A 43 -6.82 -8.28 -4.85
C TYR A 43 -6.24 -8.60 -6.23
N GLU A 44 -4.96 -8.94 -6.36
CA GLU A 44 -4.37 -9.24 -7.68
C GLU A 44 -5.13 -10.34 -8.41
N GLY A 45 -5.45 -10.06 -9.68
CA GLY A 45 -6.26 -10.95 -10.50
C GLY A 45 -7.77 -10.79 -10.30
N PHE A 46 -8.20 -9.90 -9.39
CA PHE A 46 -9.61 -9.64 -9.09
C PHE A 46 -9.92 -8.15 -9.16
N HIS A 47 -11.17 -7.81 -9.40
CA HIS A 47 -11.69 -6.43 -9.35
C HIS A 47 -10.90 -5.42 -10.21
N GLY A 48 -10.28 -5.88 -11.29
CA GLY A 48 -9.51 -5.02 -12.18
C GLY A 48 -8.08 -4.74 -11.72
N ILE A 49 -7.62 -5.35 -10.63
CA ILE A 49 -6.25 -5.23 -10.16
C ILE A 49 -5.37 -6.22 -10.90
N GLU A 50 -4.42 -5.69 -11.69
CA GLU A 50 -3.56 -6.51 -12.54
C GLU A 50 -2.36 -7.07 -11.77
N SER A 51 -2.14 -8.39 -11.88
CA SER A 51 -0.90 -9.03 -11.44
C SER A 51 0.22 -8.75 -12.46
N TRP A 52 1.45 -9.07 -12.09
CA TRP A 52 2.58 -8.99 -13.02
C TRP A 52 2.33 -9.82 -14.29
N ALA A 53 1.81 -11.05 -14.12
CA ALA A 53 1.49 -11.93 -15.23
C ALA A 53 0.39 -11.35 -16.12
N ASP A 54 -0.64 -10.74 -15.54
CA ASP A 54 -1.72 -10.10 -16.30
C ASP A 54 -1.18 -8.98 -17.20
N ILE A 55 -0.28 -8.15 -16.66
CA ILE A 55 0.35 -7.06 -17.41
C ILE A 55 1.19 -7.62 -18.55
N ALA A 56 2.01 -8.65 -18.30
CA ALA A 56 2.85 -9.29 -19.31
C ALA A 56 1.99 -9.84 -20.45
N GLU A 57 0.93 -10.56 -20.15
CA GLU A 57 0.00 -11.13 -21.14
C GLU A 57 -0.73 -10.04 -21.94
N ASN A 58 -1.16 -8.97 -21.29
CA ASN A 58 -1.81 -7.83 -21.94
C ASN A 58 -0.87 -7.10 -22.91
N GLU A 59 0.44 -7.10 -22.64
CA GLU A 59 1.46 -6.55 -23.53
C GLU A 59 1.86 -7.53 -24.66
N GLY A 60 1.27 -8.71 -24.68
CA GLY A 60 1.52 -9.70 -25.74
C GLY A 60 2.69 -10.64 -25.48
N PHE A 61 3.20 -10.69 -24.25
CA PHE A 61 4.28 -11.59 -23.86
C PHE A 61 3.75 -12.91 -23.29
N THR A 62 4.53 -13.97 -23.40
CA THR A 62 4.26 -15.25 -22.75
C THR A 62 5.16 -15.38 -21.54
N VAL A 63 4.56 -15.48 -20.35
CA VAL A 63 5.30 -15.65 -19.09
C VAL A 63 6.16 -16.92 -19.15
N GLY A 64 7.45 -16.78 -18.81
CA GLY A 64 8.41 -17.88 -18.91
C GLY A 64 9.20 -17.91 -20.21
N GLU A 65 8.79 -17.14 -21.23
CA GLU A 65 9.47 -17.04 -22.54
C GLU A 65 9.94 -15.60 -22.82
N MET A 66 10.18 -14.82 -21.78
CA MET A 66 10.55 -13.41 -21.90
C MET A 66 12.06 -13.23 -21.77
N SER A 67 12.60 -12.29 -22.57
CA SER A 67 13.98 -11.83 -22.40
C SER A 67 14.10 -10.98 -21.13
N GLN A 68 15.33 -10.75 -20.66
CA GLN A 68 15.57 -9.90 -19.50
C GLN A 68 15.07 -8.47 -19.74
N ALA A 69 15.26 -7.92 -20.93
CA ALA A 69 14.77 -6.58 -21.27
C ALA A 69 13.24 -6.50 -21.22
N GLU A 70 12.53 -7.55 -21.65
CA GLU A 70 11.08 -7.63 -21.58
C GLU A 70 10.59 -7.75 -20.13
N ILE A 71 11.29 -8.54 -19.31
CA ILE A 71 11.01 -8.64 -17.87
C ILE A 71 11.16 -7.28 -17.19
N ASP A 72 12.24 -6.57 -17.47
CA ASP A 72 12.52 -5.25 -16.91
C ASP A 72 11.42 -4.23 -17.31
N TYR A 73 10.96 -4.30 -18.55
CA TYR A 73 9.86 -3.47 -19.04
C TYR A 73 8.56 -3.73 -18.27
N ILE A 74 8.24 -5.01 -18.06
CA ILE A 74 7.02 -5.38 -17.30
C ILE A 74 7.16 -5.03 -15.82
N ASP A 75 8.36 -5.18 -15.24
CA ASP A 75 8.63 -4.75 -13.85
C ASP A 75 8.31 -3.27 -13.66
N ASP A 76 8.71 -2.42 -14.63
CA ASP A 76 8.41 -0.98 -14.56
C ASP A 76 6.91 -0.70 -14.66
N LEU A 77 6.21 -1.37 -15.58
CA LEU A 77 4.76 -1.23 -15.72
C LEU A 77 4.02 -1.72 -14.46
N TYR A 78 4.47 -2.81 -13.89
CA TYR A 78 3.89 -3.36 -12.66
C TYR A 78 4.08 -2.40 -11.48
N SER A 79 5.28 -1.86 -11.33
CA SER A 79 5.59 -0.87 -10.29
C SER A 79 4.70 0.37 -10.40
N ASP A 80 4.51 0.88 -11.63
CA ASP A 80 3.64 2.03 -11.89
C ASP A 80 2.17 1.70 -11.57
N SER A 81 1.73 0.50 -11.91
CA SER A 81 0.37 0.02 -11.61
C SER A 81 0.13 -0.07 -10.10
N VAL A 82 1.08 -0.62 -9.36
CA VAL A 82 1.01 -0.69 -7.89
C VAL A 82 0.87 0.71 -7.30
N GLU A 83 1.74 1.65 -7.68
CA GLU A 83 1.70 3.02 -7.18
C GLU A 83 0.38 3.74 -7.49
N SER A 84 -0.20 3.50 -8.66
CA SER A 84 -1.47 4.14 -9.03
C SER A 84 -2.68 3.54 -8.31
N ASP A 85 -2.60 2.30 -7.85
CA ASP A 85 -3.71 1.57 -7.23
C ASP A 85 -3.76 1.72 -5.72
N ILE A 86 -2.69 2.15 -5.07
CA ILE A 86 -2.59 2.24 -3.61
C ILE A 86 -2.62 3.66 -3.10
N ILE A 87 -2.96 3.79 -1.82
CA ILE A 87 -2.80 5.02 -1.06
C ILE A 87 -1.99 4.70 0.20
N TYR A 88 -1.09 5.59 0.56
CA TYR A 88 -0.35 5.53 1.81
C TYR A 88 0.05 6.96 2.21
N ASP A 89 -0.25 7.33 3.43
CA ASP A 89 0.04 8.66 3.94
C ASP A 89 0.14 8.65 5.46
N VAL A 90 0.86 9.60 6.02
CA VAL A 90 0.96 9.80 7.46
C VAL A 90 0.90 11.28 7.79
N VAL A 91 0.28 11.58 8.92
CA VAL A 91 0.28 12.91 9.52
C VAL A 91 0.65 12.75 11.01
N PRO A 92 1.15 13.81 11.67
CA PRO A 92 1.39 13.74 13.11
C PRO A 92 0.10 13.37 13.85
N PHE A 93 0.21 12.48 14.84
CA PHE A 93 -0.94 12.10 15.65
C PHE A 93 -1.39 13.31 16.49
N ASP A 94 -2.67 13.64 16.35
CA ASP A 94 -3.28 14.78 17.05
C ASP A 94 -4.29 14.28 18.09
N ILE A 95 -3.97 14.45 19.35
CA ILE A 95 -4.81 14.01 20.45
C ILE A 95 -6.14 14.78 20.50
N ASP A 96 -6.20 15.96 19.89
CA ASP A 96 -7.41 16.78 19.83
C ASP A 96 -8.30 16.43 18.62
N ASN A 97 -7.83 15.54 17.76
CA ASN A 97 -8.58 15.04 16.60
C ASN A 97 -9.41 13.82 17.01
N GLU A 98 -10.72 13.91 16.90
CA GLU A 98 -11.64 12.85 17.31
C GLU A 98 -11.43 11.54 16.54
N GLU A 99 -11.13 11.63 15.24
CA GLU A 99 -10.86 10.46 14.40
C GLU A 99 -9.58 9.75 14.85
N HIS A 100 -8.52 10.51 15.11
CA HIS A 100 -7.25 9.95 15.60
C HIS A 100 -7.46 9.22 16.94
N LEU A 101 -8.17 9.84 17.86
CA LEU A 101 -8.48 9.20 19.16
C LEU A 101 -9.35 7.96 19.02
N LYS A 102 -10.33 7.99 18.12
CA LYS A 102 -11.20 6.85 17.86
C LYS A 102 -10.37 5.65 17.39
N ILE A 103 -9.48 5.86 16.43
CA ILE A 103 -8.63 4.79 15.89
C ILE A 103 -7.69 4.26 16.97
N LEU A 104 -7.07 5.13 17.77
CA LEU A 104 -6.22 4.70 18.88
C LEU A 104 -7.01 3.84 19.89
N LYS A 105 -8.24 4.20 20.21
CA LYS A 105 -9.09 3.41 21.10
C LYS A 105 -9.46 2.05 20.51
N GLU A 106 -9.69 1.99 19.20
CA GLU A 106 -9.94 0.73 18.50
C GLU A 106 -8.72 -0.18 18.52
N GLN A 107 -7.52 0.38 18.67
CA GLN A 107 -6.26 -0.34 18.85
C GLN A 107 -5.94 -0.59 20.34
N GLU A 108 -6.92 -0.48 21.22
CA GLU A 108 -6.76 -0.68 22.68
C GLU A 108 -5.72 0.28 23.29
N CYS A 109 -5.65 1.51 22.78
CA CYS A 109 -4.71 2.55 23.18
C CYS A 109 -3.23 2.18 22.97
N GLU A 110 -2.95 1.25 22.05
CA GLU A 110 -1.60 0.84 21.67
C GLU A 110 -1.28 1.31 20.24
N PHE A 111 -0.14 2.02 20.10
CA PHE A 111 0.37 2.39 18.78
C PHE A 111 1.09 1.20 18.14
N TRP A 112 0.83 0.98 16.85
CA TRP A 112 1.58 -0.02 16.10
C TRP A 112 3.01 0.45 15.91
N GLN A 113 3.96 -0.44 16.10
CA GLN A 113 5.38 -0.11 16.01
C GLN A 113 5.90 -0.28 14.58
N ALA A 114 6.49 0.77 14.07
CA ALA A 114 7.10 0.77 12.73
C ALA A 114 8.61 0.59 12.79
#